data_19063f44d8239ebc99dc2e968ac325d3
#
_entry.id   19063f44d8239ebc99dc2e968ac325d3
#
_cell.length_a   1.000
_cell.length_b   1.000
_cell.length_c   1.000
_cell.angle_alpha   90.00
_cell.angle_beta   90.00
_cell.angle_gamma   90.00
#
_symmetry.space_group_name_H-M   'P 1'
#
loop_
_entity.id
_entity.type
_entity.pdbx_description
1 polymer ?
#
loop_
_entity_poly.entity_id
_entity_poly.type
_entity_poly.pdbx_seq_one_letter_code
_entity_poly.pdbx_strand_id
1 'polypeptide(L)'
;MTRGGLAKDARRVADDSPLPVVVLTAFGLVATLFGAFLRIAPNRLLSGHAYSPHAWALAAIWGIALAGAIVRWPGRRIVVGLLAWLAMTGLPLLAGIDAHAWLMRAAASTRVQLGAGFWLAWLAAALLLLDRLRPARRVVQVVAWFAALVAIAIMAAAGALDGLALVREYAAQRAPFADALLTHVAIAVVTLAVALLIGAPLGGWAWRAKRGGGALVGLLTFLQTVPSLALFALLIGPFAWLANAWPALGAIGFGGTGAAPAVFALVLYALLPVVRYTVAGLDAVASDTLEAARGLGMSRWQVLARVQLPLGWPVLLAGLRIVAVQTIGLAAVAALIGAGGLGRFVFLGIGQGAMDMVLLGTLAIIGLALAADVLFQGLLALTESPA
;
A
#
# COMPACT_ATOMS: atom_id res chain seq x y z
N MET A 1 -42.67 0.29 13.71
CA MET A 1 -41.30 0.73 13.39
C MET A 1 -40.53 -0.47 12.89
N THR A 2 -40.20 -0.52 11.59
CA THR A 2 -39.56 -1.68 10.95
C THR A 2 -38.07 -1.71 11.27
N ARG A 3 -37.49 -2.91 11.50
CA ARG A 3 -36.05 -3.12 11.75
C ARG A 3 -35.12 -2.42 10.74
N GLY A 4 -35.61 -2.15 9.53
CA GLY A 4 -34.87 -1.39 8.50
C GLY A 4 -34.73 0.12 8.78
N GLY A 5 -35.65 0.72 9.55
CA GLY A 5 -35.55 2.14 9.95
C GLY A 5 -34.47 2.35 11.00
N LEU A 6 -34.42 1.48 12.02
CA LEU A 6 -33.43 1.54 13.08
C LEU A 6 -31.99 1.32 12.57
N ALA A 7 -31.80 0.46 11.59
CA ALA A 7 -30.48 0.23 10.98
C ALA A 7 -30.03 1.42 10.10
N LYS A 8 -30.95 2.11 9.41
CA LYS A 8 -30.64 3.35 8.65
C LYS A 8 -30.31 4.51 9.58
N ASP A 9 -31.06 4.65 10.67
CA ASP A 9 -30.84 5.72 11.67
C ASP A 9 -29.54 5.48 12.46
N ALA A 10 -29.25 4.24 12.83
CA ALA A 10 -27.97 3.87 13.47
C ALA A 10 -26.76 4.13 12.56
N ARG A 11 -26.87 3.88 11.25
CA ARG A 11 -25.82 4.22 10.27
C ARG A 11 -25.67 5.73 10.09
N ARG A 12 -26.77 6.51 10.07
CA ARG A 12 -26.71 7.98 10.01
C ARG A 12 -26.09 8.58 11.27
N VAL A 13 -26.38 8.04 12.46
CA VAL A 13 -25.79 8.50 13.72
C VAL A 13 -24.32 8.12 13.83
N ALA A 14 -23.93 6.94 13.37
CA ALA A 14 -22.51 6.52 13.31
C ALA A 14 -21.72 7.35 12.27
N ASP A 15 -22.32 7.70 11.13
CA ASP A 15 -21.70 8.53 10.09
C ASP A 15 -21.50 10.00 10.52
N ASP A 16 -22.19 10.45 11.56
CA ASP A 16 -22.13 11.85 12.07
C ASP A 16 -21.41 11.96 13.44
N SER A 17 -20.75 10.87 13.88
CA SER A 17 -20.00 10.94 15.13
C SER A 17 -18.82 11.92 14.96
N PRO A 18 -18.69 12.95 15.81
CA PRO A 18 -17.59 13.92 15.71
C PRO A 18 -16.24 13.32 16.14
N LEU A 19 -16.26 12.15 16.81
CA LEU A 19 -15.09 11.58 17.46
C LEU A 19 -13.88 11.35 16.51
N PRO A 20 -14.02 10.69 15.35
CA PRO A 20 -12.88 10.50 14.45
C PRO A 20 -12.27 11.83 13.98
N VAL A 21 -13.13 12.82 13.71
CA VAL A 21 -12.69 14.15 13.24
C VAL A 21 -11.98 14.91 14.34
N VAL A 22 -12.53 14.89 15.55
CA VAL A 22 -11.91 15.53 16.74
C VAL A 22 -10.56 14.89 17.02
N VAL A 23 -10.46 13.55 16.98
CA VAL A 23 -9.19 12.84 17.21
C VAL A 23 -8.17 13.20 16.14
N LEU A 24 -8.54 13.18 14.85
CA LEU A 24 -7.62 13.46 13.75
C LEU A 24 -7.16 14.94 13.74
N THR A 25 -8.07 15.87 14.02
CA THR A 25 -7.72 17.29 14.10
C THR A 25 -6.86 17.61 15.31
N ALA A 26 -7.15 17.00 16.47
CA ALA A 26 -6.31 17.11 17.66
C ALA A 26 -4.93 16.48 17.43
N PHE A 27 -4.87 15.33 16.76
CA PHE A 27 -3.61 14.69 16.39
C PHE A 27 -2.77 15.57 15.44
N GLY A 28 -3.38 16.19 14.41
CA GLY A 28 -2.70 17.15 13.53
C GLY A 28 -2.19 18.37 14.30
N LEU A 29 -2.97 18.89 15.26
CA LEU A 29 -2.56 19.99 16.13
C LEU A 29 -1.34 19.63 16.98
N VAL A 30 -1.37 18.50 17.66
CA VAL A 30 -0.25 18.01 18.48
C VAL A 30 1.00 17.78 17.63
N ALA A 31 0.83 17.18 16.46
CA ALA A 31 1.92 16.92 15.52
C ALA A 31 2.62 18.22 15.08
N THR A 32 1.86 19.28 14.83
CA THR A 32 2.42 20.58 14.41
C THR A 32 3.05 21.38 15.55
N LEU A 33 2.55 21.24 16.78
CA LEU A 33 3.11 21.94 17.94
C LEU A 33 4.37 21.28 18.50
N PHE A 34 4.41 19.96 18.55
CA PHE A 34 5.47 19.22 19.24
C PHE A 34 6.40 18.46 18.29
N GLY A 35 5.99 18.23 17.05
CA GLY A 35 6.81 17.59 16.04
C GLY A 35 7.64 18.57 15.23
N ALA A 36 8.88 18.20 14.89
CA ALA A 36 9.66 18.98 13.94
C ALA A 36 8.99 18.97 12.56
N PHE A 37 8.69 20.14 12.00
CA PHE A 37 8.15 20.27 10.65
C PHE A 37 9.21 19.90 9.60
N LEU A 38 10.39 20.50 9.71
CA LEU A 38 11.58 20.17 8.96
C LEU A 38 12.73 19.79 9.89
N ARG A 39 13.72 19.12 9.34
CA ARG A 39 15.02 18.90 9.98
C ARG A 39 16.12 19.39 9.06
N ILE A 40 16.98 20.22 9.59
CA ILE A 40 18.10 20.80 8.85
C ILE A 40 19.37 20.08 9.26
N ALA A 41 19.90 19.25 8.37
CA ALA A 41 21.12 18.48 8.58
C ALA A 41 22.31 19.11 7.82
N PRO A 42 23.49 19.26 8.41
CA PRO A 42 24.67 19.80 7.72
C PRO A 42 25.12 18.95 6.56
N ASN A 43 24.88 17.65 6.63
CA ASN A 43 25.19 16.69 5.57
C ASN A 43 24.26 15.46 5.66
N ARG A 44 24.49 14.45 4.81
CA ARG A 44 23.69 13.22 4.72
C ARG A 44 23.78 12.30 5.96
N LEU A 45 24.90 12.37 6.70
CA LEU A 45 25.24 11.41 7.77
C LEU A 45 24.88 11.95 9.16
N LEU A 46 24.73 13.26 9.31
CA LEU A 46 24.46 13.87 10.61
C LEU A 46 22.97 14.10 10.82
N SER A 47 22.54 13.89 12.06
CA SER A 47 21.18 14.21 12.48
C SER A 47 20.97 15.72 12.42
N GLY A 48 19.89 16.17 11.76
CA GLY A 48 19.53 17.56 11.69
C GLY A 48 18.87 18.08 12.97
N HIS A 49 18.94 19.39 13.19
CA HIS A 49 18.17 20.08 14.20
C HIS A 49 16.74 20.36 13.71
N ALA A 50 15.79 20.42 14.64
CA ALA A 50 14.39 20.70 14.36
C ALA A 50 14.19 22.15 13.90
N TYR A 51 13.35 22.34 12.88
CA TYR A 51 12.98 23.66 12.36
C TYR A 51 11.48 23.67 12.05
N SER A 52 10.74 24.55 12.70
CA SER A 52 9.28 24.64 12.59
C SER A 52 8.83 26.12 12.59
N PRO A 53 9.13 26.88 11.51
CA PRO A 53 8.89 28.31 11.48
C PRO A 53 7.40 28.67 11.50
N HIS A 54 6.56 27.79 10.97
CA HIS A 54 5.12 28.01 10.84
C HIS A 54 4.28 27.26 11.88
N ALA A 55 4.90 26.75 12.97
CA ALA A 55 4.22 25.90 13.95
C ALA A 55 2.93 26.54 14.49
N TRP A 56 2.96 27.83 14.85
CA TRP A 56 1.80 28.53 15.38
C TRP A 56 0.70 28.76 14.33
N ALA A 57 1.07 29.09 13.08
CA ALA A 57 0.11 29.29 12.01
C ALA A 57 -0.58 27.97 11.64
N LEU A 58 0.18 26.87 11.53
CA LEU A 58 -0.34 25.54 11.29
C LEU A 58 -1.20 25.06 12.46
N ALA A 59 -0.77 25.32 13.71
CA ALA A 59 -1.56 25.01 14.89
C ALA A 59 -2.89 25.77 14.92
N ALA A 60 -2.91 27.04 14.50
CA ALA A 60 -4.14 27.81 14.37
C ALA A 60 -5.11 27.18 13.33
N ILE A 61 -4.60 26.74 12.17
CA ILE A 61 -5.41 26.04 11.14
C ILE A 61 -6.01 24.76 11.72
N TRP A 62 -5.19 23.94 12.40
CA TRP A 62 -5.69 22.72 13.05
C TRP A 62 -6.64 23.01 14.20
N GLY A 63 -6.42 24.10 14.96
CA GLY A 63 -7.31 24.57 16.01
C GLY A 63 -8.68 24.99 15.46
N ILE A 64 -8.72 25.71 14.34
CA ILE A 64 -9.95 26.07 13.63
C ILE A 64 -10.67 24.81 13.12
N ALA A 65 -9.93 23.86 12.55
CA ALA A 65 -10.50 22.60 12.10
C ALA A 65 -11.08 21.79 13.29
N LEU A 66 -10.40 21.79 14.44
CA LEU A 66 -10.86 21.15 15.66
C LEU A 66 -12.13 21.83 16.22
N ALA A 67 -12.16 23.15 16.28
CA ALA A 67 -13.35 23.90 16.69
C ALA A 67 -14.52 23.61 15.73
N GLY A 68 -14.28 23.60 14.42
CA GLY A 68 -15.27 23.24 13.42
C GLY A 68 -15.73 21.77 13.49
N ALA A 69 -14.92 20.88 14.04
CA ALA A 69 -15.28 19.50 14.29
C ALA A 69 -16.22 19.34 15.50
N ILE A 70 -16.00 20.14 16.55
CA ILE A 70 -16.78 20.09 17.80
C ILE A 70 -18.13 20.81 17.63
N VAL A 71 -18.12 21.99 17.03
CA VAL A 71 -19.34 22.79 16.82
C VAL A 71 -20.18 22.19 15.69
N ARG A 72 -21.45 21.93 15.98
CA ARG A 72 -22.41 21.42 14.98
C ARG A 72 -23.02 22.59 14.20
N TRP A 73 -22.64 22.71 12.92
CA TRP A 73 -23.18 23.70 12.01
C TRP A 73 -23.37 23.11 10.59
N PRO A 74 -24.36 23.62 9.81
CA PRO A 74 -24.55 23.15 8.44
C PRO A 74 -23.32 23.51 7.59
N GLY A 75 -22.80 22.54 6.80
CA GLY A 75 -21.61 22.72 5.96
C GLY A 75 -20.27 22.37 6.61
N ARG A 76 -20.20 22.09 7.93
CA ARG A 76 -18.96 21.72 8.63
C ARG A 76 -18.16 20.63 7.90
N ARG A 77 -18.86 19.64 7.32
CA ARG A 77 -18.24 18.51 6.61
C ARG A 77 -17.44 18.97 5.40
N ILE A 78 -18.00 19.88 4.61
CA ILE A 78 -17.36 20.44 3.42
C ILE A 78 -16.15 21.28 3.83
N VAL A 79 -16.33 22.17 4.80
CA VAL A 79 -15.24 23.06 5.23
C VAL A 79 -14.08 22.29 5.85
N VAL A 80 -14.34 21.33 6.74
CA VAL A 80 -13.30 20.49 7.31
C VAL A 80 -12.63 19.62 6.23
N GLY A 81 -13.39 19.13 5.25
CA GLY A 81 -12.84 18.41 4.10
C GLY A 81 -11.94 19.29 3.21
N LEU A 82 -12.33 20.53 2.96
CA LEU A 82 -11.52 21.51 2.22
C LEU A 82 -10.23 21.87 2.99
N LEU A 83 -10.32 22.10 4.32
CA LEU A 83 -9.15 22.35 5.16
C LEU A 83 -8.19 21.15 5.15
N ALA A 84 -8.71 19.92 5.20
CA ALA A 84 -7.91 18.72 5.09
C ALA A 84 -7.22 18.61 3.71
N TRP A 85 -7.92 18.92 2.63
CA TRP A 85 -7.39 18.95 1.28
C TRP A 85 -6.30 20.01 1.11
N LEU A 86 -6.55 21.23 1.62
CA LEU A 86 -5.58 22.31 1.65
C LEU A 86 -4.35 21.98 2.49
N ALA A 87 -4.52 21.31 3.64
CA ALA A 87 -3.41 20.85 4.44
C ALA A 87 -2.59 19.79 3.69
N MET A 88 -3.26 18.83 3.02
CA MET A 88 -2.60 17.78 2.26
C MET A 88 -1.75 18.32 1.10
N THR A 89 -2.18 19.38 0.44
CA THR A 89 -1.45 20.00 -0.67
C THR A 89 -0.54 21.15 -0.21
N GLY A 90 -0.95 21.91 0.79
CA GLY A 90 -0.24 23.09 1.29
C GLY A 90 0.99 22.74 2.16
N LEU A 91 0.94 21.67 2.96
CA LEU A 91 2.09 21.25 3.77
C LEU A 91 3.34 20.94 2.92
N PRO A 92 3.25 20.15 1.82
CA PRO A 92 4.40 19.98 0.92
C PRO A 92 4.92 21.28 0.31
N LEU A 93 4.01 22.17 -0.11
CA LEU A 93 4.38 23.46 -0.67
C LEU A 93 5.15 24.34 0.34
N LEU A 94 4.65 24.45 1.57
CA LEU A 94 5.32 25.18 2.65
C LEU A 94 6.70 24.59 2.95
N ALA A 95 6.79 23.25 3.01
CA ALA A 95 8.06 22.58 3.22
C ALA A 95 9.07 22.88 2.10
N GLY A 96 8.60 22.93 0.85
CA GLY A 96 9.43 23.28 -0.30
C GLY A 96 9.93 24.74 -0.26
N ILE A 97 9.04 25.69 0.07
CA ILE A 97 9.38 27.12 0.22
C ILE A 97 10.44 27.30 1.29
N ASP A 98 10.22 26.70 2.47
CA ASP A 98 11.16 26.78 3.59
C ASP A 98 12.51 26.14 3.24
N ALA A 99 12.48 25.01 2.54
CA ALA A 99 13.71 24.34 2.08
C ALA A 99 14.51 25.22 1.12
N HIS A 100 13.87 25.89 0.19
CA HIS A 100 14.52 26.83 -0.72
C HIS A 100 15.12 28.02 0.03
N ALA A 101 14.37 28.64 0.95
CA ALA A 101 14.83 29.77 1.74
C ALA A 101 16.07 29.42 2.59
N TRP A 102 16.14 28.23 3.12
CA TRP A 102 17.29 27.72 3.86
C TRP A 102 18.51 27.48 2.96
N LEU A 103 18.33 26.82 1.83
CA LEU A 103 19.43 26.46 0.93
C LEU A 103 20.11 27.68 0.29
N MET A 104 19.39 28.79 0.12
CA MET A 104 19.98 30.05 -0.34
C MET A 104 21.06 30.62 0.60
N ARG A 105 21.09 30.21 1.87
CA ARG A 105 21.99 30.72 2.92
C ARG A 105 22.92 29.65 3.49
N ALA A 106 22.73 28.39 3.08
CA ALA A 106 23.42 27.24 3.65
C ALA A 106 24.51 26.69 2.72
N ALA A 107 25.40 25.87 3.25
CA ALA A 107 26.37 25.14 2.47
C ALA A 107 25.69 24.15 1.52
N ALA A 108 26.31 23.87 0.36
CA ALA A 108 25.78 22.94 -0.65
C ALA A 108 25.52 21.52 -0.11
N SER A 109 26.22 21.10 0.94
CA SER A 109 26.04 19.81 1.62
C SER A 109 24.79 19.75 2.48
N THR A 110 24.18 20.91 2.81
CA THR A 110 23.00 20.98 3.73
C THR A 110 21.82 20.21 3.13
N ARG A 111 21.17 19.44 3.99
CA ARG A 111 19.98 18.63 3.66
C ARG A 111 18.79 19.14 4.48
N VAL A 112 17.71 19.47 3.79
CA VAL A 112 16.44 19.85 4.40
C VAL A 112 15.48 18.66 4.30
N GLN A 113 15.30 17.99 5.43
CA GLN A 113 14.50 16.77 5.53
C GLN A 113 13.12 17.09 6.08
N LEU A 114 12.12 16.30 5.65
CA LEU A 114 10.78 16.34 6.21
C LEU A 114 10.79 15.73 7.61
N GLY A 115 10.37 16.48 8.61
CA GLY A 115 10.36 16.03 10.01
C GLY A 115 9.14 15.19 10.39
N ALA A 116 9.15 14.63 11.59
CA ALA A 116 8.04 13.83 12.09
C ALA A 116 6.73 14.64 12.18
N GLY A 117 6.81 15.92 12.56
CA GLY A 117 5.65 16.81 12.60
C GLY A 117 4.98 16.96 11.23
N PHE A 118 5.77 17.10 10.16
CA PHE A 118 5.25 17.12 8.80
C PHE A 118 4.50 15.82 8.47
N TRP A 119 5.14 14.67 8.66
CA TRP A 119 4.55 13.37 8.28
C TRP A 119 3.29 13.05 9.06
N LEU A 120 3.27 13.32 10.35
CA LEU A 120 2.10 13.08 11.20
C LEU A 120 0.95 14.04 10.88
N ALA A 121 1.23 15.32 10.64
CA ALA A 121 0.22 16.30 10.22
C ALA A 121 -0.32 15.97 8.83
N TRP A 122 0.55 15.57 7.89
CA TRP A 122 0.15 15.16 6.55
C TRP A 122 -0.72 13.89 6.55
N LEU A 123 -0.35 12.89 7.38
CA LEU A 123 -1.16 11.70 7.60
C LEU A 123 -2.53 12.06 8.22
N ALA A 124 -2.56 12.94 9.21
CA ALA A 124 -3.81 13.42 9.79
C ALA A 124 -4.72 14.09 8.74
N ALA A 125 -4.13 14.93 7.87
CA ALA A 125 -4.86 15.57 6.76
C ALA A 125 -5.42 14.54 5.78
N ALA A 126 -4.62 13.54 5.39
CA ALA A 126 -5.05 12.46 4.48
C ALA A 126 -6.20 11.62 5.09
N LEU A 127 -6.07 11.22 6.36
CA LEU A 127 -7.11 10.45 7.05
C LEU A 127 -8.39 11.27 7.27
N LEU A 128 -8.25 12.56 7.58
CA LEU A 128 -9.38 13.48 7.74
C LEU A 128 -10.11 13.69 6.41
N LEU A 129 -9.36 13.87 5.31
CA LEU A 129 -9.93 13.96 3.97
C LEU A 129 -10.67 12.67 3.60
N LEU A 130 -10.07 11.51 3.85
CA LEU A 130 -10.69 10.22 3.61
C LEU A 130 -12.02 10.08 4.36
N ASP A 131 -12.05 10.45 5.65
CA ASP A 131 -13.25 10.40 6.48
C ASP A 131 -14.34 11.35 5.98
N ARG A 132 -13.97 12.58 5.61
CA ARG A 132 -14.93 13.57 5.09
C ARG A 132 -15.49 13.21 3.72
N LEU A 133 -14.72 12.50 2.88
CA LEU A 133 -15.15 12.07 1.56
C LEU A 133 -15.97 10.76 1.56
N ARG A 134 -15.96 9.96 2.64
CA ARG A 134 -16.68 8.67 2.70
C ARG A 134 -18.12 8.70 2.19
N PRO A 135 -19.00 9.67 2.56
CA PRO A 135 -20.38 9.70 2.09
C PRO A 135 -20.54 10.39 0.73
N ALA A 136 -19.48 10.94 0.17
CA ALA A 136 -19.53 11.58 -1.14
C ALA A 136 -19.63 10.52 -2.25
N ARG A 137 -20.15 10.91 -3.41
CA ARG A 137 -20.20 10.06 -4.60
C ARG A 137 -18.76 9.63 -4.98
N ARG A 138 -18.56 8.40 -5.45
CA ARG A 138 -17.26 7.88 -5.87
C ARG A 138 -16.49 8.84 -6.79
N VAL A 139 -17.20 9.48 -7.73
CA VAL A 139 -16.58 10.48 -8.62
C VAL A 139 -15.95 11.65 -7.84
N VAL A 140 -16.63 12.17 -6.82
CA VAL A 140 -16.11 13.27 -5.98
C VAL A 140 -14.86 12.81 -5.20
N GLN A 141 -14.88 11.59 -4.67
CA GLN A 141 -13.74 11.00 -3.99
C GLN A 141 -12.52 10.91 -4.93
N VAL A 142 -12.71 10.31 -6.11
CA VAL A 142 -11.66 10.15 -7.11
C VAL A 142 -11.12 11.51 -7.56
N VAL A 143 -12.00 12.47 -7.86
CA VAL A 143 -11.59 13.81 -8.29
C VAL A 143 -10.80 14.54 -7.21
N ALA A 144 -11.21 14.46 -5.93
CA ALA A 144 -10.51 15.13 -4.84
C ALA A 144 -9.09 14.56 -4.62
N TRP A 145 -8.94 13.23 -4.65
CA TRP A 145 -7.64 12.58 -4.54
C TRP A 145 -6.75 12.84 -5.75
N PHE A 146 -7.32 12.73 -6.94
CA PHE A 146 -6.60 13.00 -8.18
C PHE A 146 -6.14 14.47 -8.25
N ALA A 147 -6.99 15.42 -7.88
CA ALA A 147 -6.62 16.83 -7.83
C ALA A 147 -5.48 17.10 -6.82
N ALA A 148 -5.48 16.42 -5.67
CA ALA A 148 -4.38 16.53 -4.70
C ALA A 148 -3.06 15.97 -5.27
N LEU A 149 -3.10 14.81 -5.93
CA LEU A 149 -1.93 14.23 -6.59
C LEU A 149 -1.41 15.12 -7.73
N VAL A 150 -2.31 15.66 -8.55
CA VAL A 150 -1.95 16.59 -9.64
C VAL A 150 -1.34 17.87 -9.07
N ALA A 151 -1.89 18.43 -7.99
CA ALA A 151 -1.33 19.60 -7.34
C ALA A 151 0.11 19.35 -6.87
N ILE A 152 0.37 18.22 -6.19
CA ILE A 152 1.73 17.84 -5.74
C ILE A 152 2.66 17.61 -6.95
N ALA A 153 2.17 16.96 -8.02
CA ALA A 153 2.93 16.75 -9.24
C ALA A 153 3.31 18.06 -9.95
N ILE A 154 2.38 19.03 -10.01
CA ILE A 154 2.64 20.37 -10.54
C ILE A 154 3.70 21.09 -9.69
N MET A 155 3.61 21.03 -8.36
CA MET A 155 4.61 21.61 -7.46
C MET A 155 6.00 21.00 -7.69
N ALA A 156 6.06 19.67 -7.86
CA ALA A 156 7.32 18.99 -8.18
C ALA A 156 7.86 19.38 -9.56
N ALA A 157 7.00 19.45 -10.60
CA ALA A 157 7.37 19.84 -11.94
C ALA A 157 7.81 21.31 -12.03
N ALA A 158 7.22 22.18 -11.22
CA ALA A 158 7.61 23.59 -11.11
C ALA A 158 8.89 23.81 -10.28
N GLY A 159 9.53 22.75 -9.77
CA GLY A 159 10.72 22.83 -8.94
C GLY A 159 10.47 23.31 -7.49
N ALA A 160 9.21 23.52 -7.09
CA ALA A 160 8.89 24.03 -5.75
C ALA A 160 9.36 23.09 -4.63
N LEU A 161 9.56 21.81 -4.92
CA LEU A 161 9.99 20.79 -3.97
C LEU A 161 11.47 20.42 -4.08
N ASP A 162 12.23 20.99 -5.02
CA ASP A 162 13.61 20.61 -5.32
C ASP A 162 14.59 20.86 -4.17
N GLY A 163 14.25 21.74 -3.25
CA GLY A 163 15.00 21.98 -2.02
C GLY A 163 14.94 20.85 -1.01
N LEU A 164 13.92 19.99 -1.08
CA LEU A 164 13.74 18.89 -0.15
C LEU A 164 14.75 17.76 -0.41
N ALA A 165 15.34 17.25 0.66
CA ALA A 165 16.34 16.18 0.61
C ALA A 165 15.81 14.92 -0.10
N LEU A 166 14.54 14.57 0.08
CA LEU A 166 13.87 13.48 -0.60
C LEU A 166 13.88 13.63 -2.13
N VAL A 167 13.55 14.83 -2.64
CA VAL A 167 13.52 15.11 -4.09
C VAL A 167 14.92 15.14 -4.67
N ARG A 168 15.89 15.71 -3.93
CA ARG A 168 17.31 15.68 -4.30
C ARG A 168 17.87 14.27 -4.34
N GLU A 169 17.47 13.41 -3.40
CA GLU A 169 17.86 11.99 -3.41
C GLU A 169 17.31 11.27 -4.63
N TYR A 170 16.03 11.45 -4.96
CA TYR A 170 15.43 10.91 -6.18
C TYR A 170 16.16 11.42 -7.43
N ALA A 171 16.44 12.73 -7.51
CA ALA A 171 17.13 13.34 -8.66
C ALA A 171 18.53 12.75 -8.86
N ALA A 172 19.27 12.48 -7.78
CA ALA A 172 20.59 11.86 -7.82
C ALA A 172 20.56 10.37 -8.21
N GLN A 173 19.42 9.70 -8.01
CA GLN A 173 19.30 8.24 -8.17
C GLN A 173 18.23 7.83 -9.20
N ARG A 174 17.90 8.68 -10.18
CA ARG A 174 16.80 8.43 -11.12
C ARG A 174 16.92 7.10 -11.87
N ALA A 175 18.07 6.80 -12.44
CA ALA A 175 18.28 5.58 -13.20
C ALA A 175 18.26 4.33 -12.29
N PRO A 176 19.02 4.26 -11.16
CA PRO A 176 18.91 3.17 -10.20
C PRO A 176 17.49 2.99 -9.61
N PHE A 177 16.75 4.08 -9.44
CA PHE A 177 15.38 4.04 -8.94
C PHE A 177 14.43 3.40 -9.96
N ALA A 178 14.52 3.79 -11.22
CA ALA A 178 13.70 3.23 -12.30
C ALA A 178 13.95 1.72 -12.46
N ASP A 179 15.23 1.30 -12.45
CA ASP A 179 15.60 -0.11 -12.50
C ASP A 179 15.06 -0.88 -11.29
N ALA A 180 15.21 -0.33 -10.08
CA ALA A 180 14.69 -0.94 -8.86
C ALA A 180 13.15 -1.03 -8.87
N LEU A 181 12.46 -0.04 -9.41
CA LEU A 181 11.00 -0.06 -9.56
C LEU A 181 10.56 -1.18 -10.51
N LEU A 182 11.18 -1.26 -11.68
CA LEU A 182 10.88 -2.32 -12.66
C LEU A 182 11.14 -3.71 -12.09
N THR A 183 12.27 -3.89 -11.43
CA THR A 183 12.62 -5.16 -10.77
C THR A 183 11.60 -5.51 -9.69
N HIS A 184 11.18 -4.54 -8.89
CA HIS A 184 10.19 -4.77 -7.82
C HIS A 184 8.84 -5.18 -8.39
N VAL A 185 8.37 -4.50 -9.44
CA VAL A 185 7.14 -4.85 -10.15
C VAL A 185 7.25 -6.25 -10.78
N ALA A 186 8.37 -6.56 -11.43
CA ALA A 186 8.59 -7.87 -12.03
C ALA A 186 8.54 -9.01 -10.98
N ILE A 187 9.21 -8.84 -9.84
CA ILE A 187 9.17 -9.81 -8.74
C ILE A 187 7.72 -10.00 -8.25
N ALA A 188 6.98 -8.91 -8.03
CA ALA A 188 5.60 -8.99 -7.54
C ALA A 188 4.67 -9.67 -8.56
N VAL A 189 4.76 -9.30 -9.84
CA VAL A 189 3.92 -9.87 -10.92
C VAL A 189 4.23 -11.34 -11.15
N VAL A 190 5.51 -11.71 -11.23
CA VAL A 190 5.91 -13.12 -11.42
C VAL A 190 5.46 -13.96 -10.22
N THR A 191 5.66 -13.45 -9.00
CA THR A 191 5.19 -14.14 -7.78
C THR A 191 3.68 -14.37 -7.82
N LEU A 192 2.89 -13.33 -8.13
CA LEU A 192 1.43 -13.42 -8.18
C LEU A 192 0.96 -14.41 -9.27
N ALA A 193 1.59 -14.35 -10.46
CA ALA A 193 1.27 -15.24 -11.57
C ALA A 193 1.56 -16.71 -11.23
N VAL A 194 2.75 -17.00 -10.67
CA VAL A 194 3.13 -18.36 -10.28
C VAL A 194 2.27 -18.87 -9.11
N ALA A 195 2.02 -18.01 -8.12
CA ALA A 195 1.15 -18.35 -6.99
C ALA A 195 -0.29 -18.65 -7.44
N LEU A 196 -0.81 -17.93 -8.42
CA LEU A 196 -2.13 -18.19 -9.00
C LEU A 196 -2.14 -19.49 -9.82
N LEU A 197 -1.11 -19.68 -10.65
CA LEU A 197 -0.98 -20.87 -11.50
C LEU A 197 -0.94 -22.18 -10.67
N ILE A 198 -0.28 -22.16 -9.53
CA ILE A 198 -0.15 -23.31 -8.62
C ILE A 198 -1.30 -23.34 -7.60
N GLY A 199 -1.59 -22.20 -6.98
CA GLY A 199 -2.51 -22.10 -5.86
C GLY A 199 -3.98 -22.27 -6.24
N ALA A 200 -4.40 -21.81 -7.44
CA ALA A 200 -5.78 -21.98 -7.86
C ALA A 200 -6.12 -23.47 -8.15
N PRO A 201 -5.30 -24.26 -8.87
CA PRO A 201 -5.52 -25.71 -8.97
C PRO A 201 -5.48 -26.44 -7.62
N LEU A 202 -4.54 -26.07 -6.72
CA LEU A 202 -4.46 -26.62 -5.37
C LEU A 202 -5.70 -26.29 -4.56
N GLY A 203 -6.21 -25.05 -4.66
CA GLY A 203 -7.48 -24.64 -4.05
C GLY A 203 -8.67 -25.40 -4.57
N GLY A 204 -8.77 -25.60 -5.88
CA GLY A 204 -9.80 -26.43 -6.50
C GLY A 204 -9.73 -27.89 -6.07
N TRP A 205 -8.53 -28.43 -5.90
CA TRP A 205 -8.33 -29.76 -5.33
C TRP A 205 -8.72 -29.81 -3.86
N ALA A 206 -8.27 -28.86 -3.04
CA ALA A 206 -8.59 -28.75 -1.61
C ALA A 206 -10.11 -28.65 -1.37
N TRP A 207 -10.79 -27.90 -2.21
CA TRP A 207 -12.26 -27.78 -2.19
C TRP A 207 -12.97 -29.11 -2.41
N ARG A 208 -12.44 -29.99 -3.29
CA ARG A 208 -13.01 -31.32 -3.53
C ARG A 208 -12.62 -32.35 -2.48
N ALA A 209 -11.40 -32.27 -1.98
CA ALA A 209 -10.79 -33.27 -1.10
C ALA A 209 -11.05 -32.92 0.39
N LYS A 210 -12.24 -33.26 0.91
CA LYS A 210 -12.71 -32.94 2.26
C LYS A 210 -11.66 -33.12 3.38
N ARG A 211 -10.90 -34.23 3.40
CA ARG A 211 -9.84 -34.50 4.39
C ARG A 211 -8.46 -33.99 3.96
N GLY A 212 -8.09 -34.19 2.70
CA GLY A 212 -6.79 -33.75 2.16
C GLY A 212 -6.67 -32.22 2.07
N GLY A 213 -7.77 -31.51 1.80
CA GLY A 213 -7.82 -30.06 1.77
C GLY A 213 -7.42 -29.42 3.11
N GLY A 214 -7.87 -29.98 4.23
CA GLY A 214 -7.47 -29.52 5.56
C GLY A 214 -5.98 -29.68 5.83
N ALA A 215 -5.37 -30.81 5.41
CA ALA A 215 -3.93 -31.05 5.55
C ALA A 215 -3.09 -30.07 4.73
N LEU A 216 -3.48 -29.79 3.48
CA LEU A 216 -2.82 -28.80 2.63
C LEU A 216 -2.87 -27.40 3.28
N VAL A 217 -4.05 -26.95 3.69
CA VAL A 217 -4.21 -25.65 4.35
C VAL A 217 -3.39 -25.59 5.63
N GLY A 218 -3.35 -26.68 6.42
CA GLY A 218 -2.52 -26.80 7.61
C GLY A 218 -1.02 -26.64 7.31
N LEU A 219 -0.52 -27.33 6.27
CA LEU A 219 0.89 -27.22 5.82
C LEU A 219 1.22 -25.80 5.36
N LEU A 220 0.37 -25.20 4.53
CA LEU A 220 0.59 -23.83 4.06
C LEU A 220 0.50 -22.81 5.20
N THR A 221 -0.37 -23.04 6.18
CA THR A 221 -0.44 -22.20 7.38
C THR A 221 0.85 -22.32 8.19
N PHE A 222 1.37 -23.53 8.38
CA PHE A 222 2.65 -23.75 9.05
C PHE A 222 3.80 -23.02 8.32
N LEU A 223 3.88 -23.08 7.01
CA LEU A 223 4.87 -22.34 6.21
C LEU A 223 4.80 -20.83 6.45
N GLN A 224 3.62 -20.26 6.63
CA GLN A 224 3.46 -18.82 6.93
C GLN A 224 3.89 -18.43 8.35
N THR A 225 4.04 -19.38 9.28
CA THR A 225 4.58 -19.09 10.63
C THR A 225 6.10 -18.87 10.61
N VAL A 226 6.80 -19.34 9.57
CA VAL A 226 8.23 -19.10 9.42
C VAL A 226 8.45 -17.61 9.13
N PRO A 227 9.30 -16.88 9.86
CA PRO A 227 9.61 -15.49 9.54
C PRO A 227 10.18 -15.35 8.12
N SER A 228 9.69 -14.35 7.36
CA SER A 228 10.06 -14.18 5.94
C SER A 228 11.59 -14.10 5.75
N LEU A 229 12.27 -13.36 6.60
CA LEU A 229 13.73 -13.23 6.55
C LEU A 229 14.43 -14.59 6.76
N ALA A 230 13.92 -15.40 7.68
CA ALA A 230 14.45 -16.74 7.92
C ALA A 230 14.23 -17.66 6.71
N LEU A 231 13.05 -17.60 6.08
CA LEU A 231 12.76 -18.38 4.88
C LEU A 231 13.67 -17.99 3.72
N PHE A 232 13.88 -16.69 3.48
CA PHE A 232 14.84 -16.22 2.47
C PHE A 232 16.26 -16.77 2.74
N ALA A 233 16.72 -16.70 3.98
CA ALA A 233 18.06 -17.21 4.36
C ALA A 233 18.17 -18.73 4.19
N LEU A 234 17.13 -19.49 4.56
CA LEU A 234 17.12 -20.96 4.42
C LEU A 234 17.18 -21.41 2.95
N LEU A 235 16.68 -20.61 2.01
CA LEU A 235 16.68 -20.95 0.59
C LEU A 235 18.05 -20.72 -0.08
N ILE A 236 18.94 -19.93 0.50
CA ILE A 236 20.27 -19.65 -0.06
C ILE A 236 21.03 -20.94 -0.34
N GLY A 237 21.14 -21.83 0.64
CA GLY A 237 21.88 -23.10 0.52
C GLY A 237 21.31 -24.02 -0.56
N PRO A 238 20.03 -24.39 -0.53
CA PRO A 238 19.40 -25.23 -1.55
C PRO A 238 19.51 -24.67 -2.97
N PHE A 239 19.30 -23.36 -3.15
CA PHE A 239 19.41 -22.73 -4.47
C PHE A 239 20.84 -22.65 -4.99
N ALA A 240 21.83 -22.39 -4.10
CA ALA A 240 23.24 -22.45 -4.45
C ALA A 240 23.67 -23.87 -4.86
N TRP A 241 23.24 -24.88 -4.11
CA TRP A 241 23.49 -26.28 -4.46
C TRP A 241 22.86 -26.63 -5.82
N LEU A 242 21.62 -26.22 -6.06
CA LEU A 242 20.92 -26.47 -7.32
C LEU A 242 21.66 -25.83 -8.52
N ALA A 243 22.11 -24.60 -8.38
CA ALA A 243 22.88 -23.89 -9.41
C ALA A 243 24.23 -24.56 -9.70
N ASN A 244 24.90 -25.11 -8.69
CA ASN A 244 26.14 -25.84 -8.84
C ASN A 244 25.93 -27.23 -9.48
N ALA A 245 24.83 -27.91 -9.11
CA ALA A 245 24.50 -29.23 -9.68
C ALA A 245 24.07 -29.13 -11.16
N TRP A 246 23.43 -28.04 -11.56
CA TRP A 246 22.96 -27.76 -12.93
C TRP A 246 23.40 -26.38 -13.41
N PRO A 247 24.61 -26.24 -13.99
CA PRO A 247 25.14 -24.93 -14.43
C PRO A 247 24.24 -24.17 -15.39
N ALA A 248 23.40 -24.86 -16.17
CA ALA A 248 22.42 -24.25 -17.03
C ALA A 248 21.37 -23.40 -16.25
N LEU A 249 21.03 -23.79 -15.02
CA LEU A 249 20.16 -23.01 -14.15
C LEU A 249 20.87 -21.73 -13.66
N GLY A 250 22.16 -21.82 -13.35
CA GLY A 250 22.99 -20.67 -13.00
C GLY A 250 23.03 -19.63 -14.12
N ALA A 251 23.13 -20.09 -15.38
CA ALA A 251 23.15 -19.22 -16.56
C ALA A 251 21.86 -18.41 -16.76
N ILE A 252 20.72 -18.89 -16.28
CA ILE A 252 19.42 -18.19 -16.33
C ILE A 252 19.08 -17.46 -15.02
N GLY A 253 20.08 -17.24 -14.14
CA GLY A 253 19.90 -16.44 -12.91
C GLY A 253 19.41 -17.22 -11.68
N PHE A 254 19.37 -18.56 -11.73
CA PHE A 254 19.16 -19.37 -10.54
C PHE A 254 20.48 -19.43 -9.74
N GLY A 255 20.44 -18.88 -8.55
CA GLY A 255 21.60 -18.86 -7.62
C GLY A 255 21.12 -18.89 -6.19
N GLY A 256 22.06 -19.05 -5.24
CA GLY A 256 21.73 -18.99 -3.81
C GLY A 256 21.17 -17.65 -3.37
N THR A 257 21.47 -16.58 -4.09
CA THR A 257 20.99 -15.22 -3.87
C THR A 257 20.33 -14.67 -5.16
N GLY A 258 19.54 -13.61 -5.05
CA GLY A 258 18.92 -12.97 -6.20
C GLY A 258 17.44 -13.24 -6.33
N ALA A 259 16.90 -13.03 -7.54
CA ALA A 259 15.45 -13.05 -7.78
C ALA A 259 14.84 -14.46 -7.64
N ALA A 260 15.55 -15.53 -8.03
CA ALA A 260 14.98 -16.87 -8.04
C ALA A 260 14.56 -17.38 -6.64
N PRO A 261 15.46 -17.43 -5.61
CA PRO A 261 15.04 -17.81 -4.26
C PRO A 261 14.05 -16.82 -3.65
N ALA A 262 14.13 -15.54 -4.01
CA ALA A 262 13.18 -14.53 -3.55
C ALA A 262 11.75 -14.81 -4.06
N VAL A 263 11.57 -14.99 -5.35
CA VAL A 263 10.28 -15.31 -5.97
C VAL A 263 9.74 -16.62 -5.40
N PHE A 264 10.57 -17.64 -5.25
CA PHE A 264 10.16 -18.91 -4.68
C PHE A 264 9.61 -18.77 -3.25
N ALA A 265 10.31 -18.05 -2.38
CA ALA A 265 9.83 -17.77 -1.02
C ALA A 265 8.52 -16.98 -1.02
N LEU A 266 8.44 -15.94 -1.85
CA LEU A 266 7.24 -15.12 -1.97
C LEU A 266 6.04 -15.93 -2.49
N VAL A 267 6.26 -16.84 -3.44
CA VAL A 267 5.22 -17.77 -3.92
C VAL A 267 4.73 -18.66 -2.77
N LEU A 268 5.61 -19.23 -1.97
CA LEU A 268 5.21 -20.03 -0.81
C LEU A 268 4.31 -19.25 0.15
N TYR A 269 4.60 -17.97 0.41
CA TYR A 269 3.73 -17.11 1.21
C TYR A 269 2.42 -16.78 0.53
N ALA A 270 2.42 -16.61 -0.78
CA ALA A 270 1.22 -16.28 -1.55
C ALA A 270 0.27 -17.48 -1.75
N LEU A 271 0.78 -18.72 -1.68
CA LEU A 271 -0.02 -19.93 -1.90
C LEU A 271 -1.20 -20.06 -0.93
N LEU A 272 -0.99 -19.83 0.37
CA LEU A 272 -2.08 -20.00 1.35
C LEU A 272 -3.27 -19.10 1.07
N PRO A 273 -3.12 -17.76 0.94
CA PRO A 273 -4.26 -16.91 0.63
C PRO A 273 -4.86 -17.24 -0.74
N VAL A 274 -4.07 -17.54 -1.78
CA VAL A 274 -4.62 -17.95 -3.09
C VAL A 274 -5.48 -19.21 -2.97
N VAL A 275 -5.00 -20.26 -2.28
CA VAL A 275 -5.76 -21.49 -2.03
C VAL A 275 -7.06 -21.19 -1.28
N ARG A 276 -6.99 -20.41 -0.19
CA ARG A 276 -8.16 -20.05 0.63
C ARG A 276 -9.20 -19.26 -0.16
N TYR A 277 -8.79 -18.27 -0.94
CA TYR A 277 -9.70 -17.46 -1.74
C TYR A 277 -10.26 -18.23 -2.94
N THR A 278 -9.52 -19.21 -3.48
CA THR A 278 -10.06 -20.13 -4.49
C THR A 278 -11.16 -21.00 -3.89
N VAL A 279 -10.94 -21.58 -2.71
CA VAL A 279 -11.98 -22.35 -2.00
C VAL A 279 -13.18 -21.46 -1.69
N ALA A 280 -12.96 -20.27 -1.10
CA ALA A 280 -14.04 -19.34 -0.77
C ALA A 280 -14.83 -18.88 -2.01
N GLY A 281 -14.17 -18.66 -3.15
CA GLY A 281 -14.85 -18.31 -4.40
C GLY A 281 -15.73 -19.45 -4.93
N LEU A 282 -15.26 -20.69 -4.83
CA LEU A 282 -16.06 -21.86 -5.22
C LEU A 282 -17.24 -22.12 -4.26
N ASP A 283 -17.07 -21.85 -2.96
CA ASP A 283 -18.10 -21.98 -1.94
C ASP A 283 -19.12 -20.83 -1.97
N ALA A 284 -18.79 -19.68 -2.55
CA ALA A 284 -19.69 -18.54 -2.64
C ALA A 284 -20.90 -18.76 -3.56
N VAL A 285 -20.84 -19.79 -4.42
CA VAL A 285 -21.94 -20.12 -5.35
C VAL A 285 -23.01 -20.94 -4.63
N ALA A 286 -24.26 -20.43 -4.61
CA ALA A 286 -25.36 -21.07 -3.95
C ALA A 286 -25.61 -22.50 -4.46
N SER A 287 -25.93 -23.44 -3.56
CA SER A 287 -26.20 -24.84 -3.88
C SER A 287 -27.32 -25.00 -4.93
N ASP A 288 -28.39 -24.18 -4.80
CA ASP A 288 -29.55 -24.22 -5.70
C ASP A 288 -29.15 -23.87 -7.14
N THR A 289 -28.21 -22.92 -7.32
CA THR A 289 -27.67 -22.56 -8.64
C THR A 289 -26.90 -23.74 -9.25
N LEU A 290 -26.14 -24.47 -8.42
CA LEU A 290 -25.40 -25.65 -8.87
C LEU A 290 -26.32 -26.83 -9.19
N GLU A 291 -27.39 -27.02 -8.44
CA GLU A 291 -28.41 -28.04 -8.68
C GLU A 291 -29.19 -27.73 -9.95
N ALA A 292 -29.61 -26.50 -10.18
CA ALA A 292 -30.26 -26.06 -11.40
C ALA A 292 -29.37 -26.31 -12.64
N ALA A 293 -28.09 -25.96 -12.58
CA ALA A 293 -27.15 -26.21 -13.67
C ALA A 293 -27.00 -27.70 -13.98
N ARG A 294 -26.96 -28.56 -12.95
CA ARG A 294 -26.91 -30.01 -13.12
C ARG A 294 -28.22 -30.55 -13.66
N GLY A 295 -29.37 -30.04 -13.21
CA GLY A 295 -30.70 -30.36 -13.72
C GLY A 295 -30.86 -30.05 -15.21
N LEU A 296 -30.17 -29.02 -15.71
CA LEU A 296 -30.07 -28.69 -17.14
C LEU A 296 -29.10 -29.60 -17.93
N GLY A 297 -28.56 -30.67 -17.31
CA GLY A 297 -27.65 -31.60 -17.96
C GLY A 297 -26.20 -31.12 -18.10
N MET A 298 -25.78 -30.08 -17.41
CA MET A 298 -24.40 -29.60 -17.47
C MET A 298 -23.44 -30.61 -16.81
N SER A 299 -22.36 -30.96 -17.52
CA SER A 299 -21.28 -31.77 -16.96
C SER A 299 -20.55 -31.03 -15.84
N ARG A 300 -19.80 -31.75 -14.98
CA ARG A 300 -19.02 -31.17 -13.87
C ARG A 300 -18.07 -30.06 -14.32
N TRP A 301 -17.46 -30.20 -15.50
CA TRP A 301 -16.56 -29.20 -16.08
C TRP A 301 -17.33 -27.98 -16.61
N GLN A 302 -18.52 -28.18 -17.17
CA GLN A 302 -19.40 -27.08 -17.60
C GLN A 302 -19.89 -26.29 -16.38
N VAL A 303 -20.33 -26.97 -15.33
CA VAL A 303 -20.70 -26.32 -14.07
C VAL A 303 -19.53 -25.49 -13.49
N LEU A 304 -18.32 -26.07 -13.44
CA LEU A 304 -17.15 -25.36 -12.97
C LEU A 304 -16.84 -24.13 -13.83
N ALA A 305 -16.70 -24.29 -15.15
CA ALA A 305 -16.21 -23.27 -16.06
C ALA A 305 -17.25 -22.17 -16.36
N ARG A 306 -18.56 -22.54 -16.44
CA ARG A 306 -19.62 -21.61 -16.87
C ARG A 306 -20.48 -21.08 -15.73
N VAL A 307 -20.40 -21.67 -14.54
CA VAL A 307 -21.21 -21.26 -13.38
C VAL A 307 -20.31 -20.89 -12.21
N GLN A 308 -19.51 -21.84 -11.68
CA GLN A 308 -18.74 -21.61 -10.46
C GLN A 308 -17.63 -20.57 -10.62
N LEU A 309 -16.81 -20.69 -11.67
CA LEU A 309 -15.71 -19.74 -11.88
C LEU A 309 -16.21 -18.31 -12.16
N PRO A 310 -17.19 -18.07 -13.05
CA PRO A 310 -17.69 -16.71 -13.24
C PRO A 310 -18.34 -16.10 -12.00
N LEU A 311 -19.17 -16.87 -11.29
CA LEU A 311 -19.84 -16.38 -10.08
C LEU A 311 -18.90 -16.25 -8.87
N GLY A 312 -17.88 -17.10 -8.76
CA GLY A 312 -16.85 -17.05 -7.72
C GLY A 312 -15.72 -16.07 -8.01
N TRP A 313 -15.63 -15.57 -9.25
CA TRP A 313 -14.53 -14.68 -9.69
C TRP A 313 -14.35 -13.42 -8.87
N PRO A 314 -15.41 -12.69 -8.46
CA PRO A 314 -15.25 -11.53 -7.60
C PRO A 314 -14.56 -11.84 -6.26
N VAL A 315 -14.86 -12.99 -5.66
CA VAL A 315 -14.22 -13.42 -4.40
C VAL A 315 -12.75 -13.74 -4.61
N LEU A 316 -12.42 -14.42 -5.72
CA LEU A 316 -11.03 -14.71 -6.08
C LEU A 316 -10.26 -13.41 -6.36
N LEU A 317 -10.82 -12.46 -7.10
CA LEU A 317 -10.20 -11.15 -7.36
C LEU A 317 -9.96 -10.37 -6.07
N ALA A 318 -10.92 -10.38 -5.13
CA ALA A 318 -10.74 -9.77 -3.83
C ALA A 318 -9.56 -10.39 -3.06
N GLY A 319 -9.39 -11.71 -3.17
CA GLY A 319 -8.23 -12.43 -2.63
C GLY A 319 -6.93 -12.02 -3.30
N LEU A 320 -6.89 -11.99 -4.64
CA LEU A 320 -5.71 -11.60 -5.41
C LEU A 320 -5.26 -10.16 -5.11
N ARG A 321 -6.20 -9.24 -4.87
CA ARG A 321 -5.91 -7.88 -4.39
C ARG A 321 -5.07 -7.92 -3.10
N ILE A 322 -5.49 -8.71 -2.11
CA ILE A 322 -4.79 -8.82 -0.83
C ILE A 322 -3.40 -9.45 -1.05
N VAL A 323 -3.31 -10.50 -1.85
CA VAL A 323 -2.04 -11.17 -2.17
C VAL A 323 -1.09 -10.21 -2.89
N ALA A 324 -1.57 -9.41 -3.85
CA ALA A 324 -0.75 -8.44 -4.57
C ALA A 324 -0.14 -7.40 -3.63
N VAL A 325 -0.96 -6.76 -2.79
CA VAL A 325 -0.50 -5.77 -1.80
C VAL A 325 0.50 -6.39 -0.81
N GLN A 326 0.20 -7.58 -0.29
CA GLN A 326 1.10 -8.31 0.60
C GLN A 326 2.43 -8.66 -0.08
N THR A 327 2.40 -9.14 -1.32
CA THR A 327 3.60 -9.52 -2.09
C THR A 327 4.48 -8.30 -2.36
N ILE A 328 3.90 -7.15 -2.74
CA ILE A 328 4.63 -5.88 -2.92
C ILE A 328 5.36 -5.51 -1.62
N GLY A 329 4.70 -5.58 -0.48
CA GLY A 329 5.34 -5.30 0.81
C GLY A 329 6.47 -6.28 1.14
N LEU A 330 6.25 -7.58 0.98
CA LEU A 330 7.24 -8.62 1.26
C LEU A 330 8.43 -8.61 0.28
N ALA A 331 8.21 -8.23 -0.99
CA ALA A 331 9.27 -8.10 -1.97
C ALA A 331 10.34 -7.06 -1.58
N ALA A 332 10.01 -6.11 -0.70
CA ALA A 332 11.00 -5.20 -0.14
C ALA A 332 12.10 -5.95 0.63
N VAL A 333 11.72 -6.98 1.41
CA VAL A 333 12.65 -7.77 2.22
C VAL A 333 13.57 -8.65 1.35
N ALA A 334 13.11 -9.03 0.16
CA ALA A 334 13.89 -9.81 -0.80
C ALA A 334 15.19 -9.09 -1.26
N ALA A 335 15.24 -7.77 -1.13
CA ALA A 335 16.49 -7.01 -1.38
C ALA A 335 17.65 -7.45 -0.51
N LEU A 336 17.41 -7.98 0.70
CA LEU A 336 18.46 -8.47 1.62
C LEU A 336 19.19 -9.70 1.10
N ILE A 337 18.56 -10.48 0.24
CA ILE A 337 19.19 -11.64 -0.40
C ILE A 337 19.63 -11.33 -1.85
N GLY A 338 19.73 -10.04 -2.20
CA GLY A 338 20.23 -9.61 -3.51
C GLY A 338 19.21 -9.64 -4.64
N ALA A 339 17.91 -9.79 -4.36
CA ALA A 339 16.87 -9.76 -5.41
C ALA A 339 16.65 -8.39 -6.04
N GLY A 340 17.23 -7.33 -5.46
CA GLY A 340 17.05 -5.97 -5.95
C GLY A 340 15.72 -5.36 -5.55
N GLY A 341 15.14 -4.55 -6.43
CA GLY A 341 13.88 -3.87 -6.19
C GLY A 341 13.99 -2.67 -5.26
N LEU A 342 12.85 -2.05 -4.96
CA LEU A 342 12.75 -0.83 -4.15
C LEU A 342 13.26 -1.01 -2.70
N GLY A 343 13.22 -2.23 -2.17
CA GLY A 343 13.79 -2.55 -0.87
C GLY A 343 15.27 -2.24 -0.74
N ARG A 344 16.03 -2.23 -1.86
CA ARG A 344 17.43 -1.83 -1.89
C ARG A 344 17.63 -0.41 -1.33
N PHE A 345 16.76 0.53 -1.69
CA PHE A 345 16.82 1.90 -1.17
C PHE A 345 16.58 1.95 0.33
N VAL A 346 15.63 1.14 0.82
CA VAL A 346 15.32 1.07 2.26
C VAL A 346 16.54 0.55 3.03
N PHE A 347 17.06 -0.62 2.66
CA PHE A 347 18.14 -1.26 3.44
C PHE A 347 19.50 -0.56 3.29
N LEU A 348 19.84 -0.06 2.10
CA LEU A 348 21.03 0.77 1.93
C LEU A 348 20.91 2.07 2.71
N GLY A 349 19.73 2.70 2.69
CA GLY A 349 19.46 3.91 3.47
C GLY A 349 19.62 3.69 4.97
N ILE A 350 19.12 2.57 5.51
CA ILE A 350 19.31 2.18 6.92
C ILE A 350 20.79 2.00 7.21
N GLY A 351 21.52 1.22 6.39
CA GLY A 351 22.94 0.95 6.58
C GLY A 351 23.84 2.19 6.50
N GLN A 352 23.41 3.21 5.76
CA GLN A 352 24.12 4.48 5.60
C GLN A 352 23.62 5.61 6.54
N GLY A 353 22.60 5.36 7.38
CA GLY A 353 21.95 6.41 8.15
C GLY A 353 21.23 7.48 7.28
N ALA A 354 20.97 7.18 6.01
CA ALA A 354 20.40 8.08 5.01
C ALA A 354 18.86 7.98 4.99
N MET A 355 18.18 8.69 5.89
CA MET A 355 16.73 8.62 6.07
C MET A 355 15.96 8.99 4.80
N ASP A 356 16.47 9.95 4.00
CA ASP A 356 15.84 10.34 2.73
C ASP A 356 15.79 9.20 1.71
N MET A 357 16.83 8.35 1.70
CA MET A 357 16.87 7.16 0.86
C MET A 357 15.90 6.07 1.36
N VAL A 358 15.77 5.91 2.69
CA VAL A 358 14.78 5.02 3.29
C VAL A 358 13.37 5.47 2.90
N LEU A 359 13.08 6.76 3.04
CA LEU A 359 11.79 7.34 2.68
C LEU A 359 11.50 7.20 1.19
N LEU A 360 12.49 7.42 0.32
CA LEU A 360 12.34 7.25 -1.12
C LEU A 360 11.89 5.83 -1.48
N GLY A 361 12.56 4.81 -0.94
CA GLY A 361 12.18 3.42 -1.15
C GLY A 361 10.82 3.07 -0.55
N THR A 362 10.58 3.49 0.69
CA THR A 362 9.34 3.17 1.41
C THR A 362 8.11 3.81 0.76
N LEU A 363 8.18 5.10 0.40
CA LEU A 363 7.07 5.79 -0.26
C LEU A 363 6.76 5.20 -1.64
N ALA A 364 7.80 4.79 -2.38
CA ALA A 364 7.60 4.13 -3.65
C ALA A 364 6.91 2.76 -3.49
N ILE A 365 7.28 1.95 -2.48
CA ILE A 365 6.63 0.68 -2.18
C ILE A 365 5.18 0.91 -1.78
N ILE A 366 4.90 1.88 -0.91
CA ILE A 366 3.52 2.24 -0.52
C ILE A 366 2.72 2.71 -1.73
N GLY A 367 3.30 3.58 -2.56
CA GLY A 367 2.66 4.05 -3.79
C GLY A 367 2.32 2.91 -4.75
N LEU A 368 3.24 1.96 -4.93
CA LEU A 368 3.01 0.76 -5.76
C LEU A 368 1.90 -0.13 -5.18
N ALA A 369 1.89 -0.34 -3.86
CA ALA A 369 0.85 -1.12 -3.18
C ALA A 369 -0.53 -0.46 -3.31
N LEU A 370 -0.62 0.86 -3.16
CA LEU A 370 -1.85 1.62 -3.38
C LEU A 370 -2.30 1.56 -4.84
N ALA A 371 -1.38 1.68 -5.80
CA ALA A 371 -1.71 1.55 -7.23
C ALA A 371 -2.26 0.17 -7.56
N ALA A 372 -1.65 -0.89 -7.03
CA ALA A 372 -2.16 -2.25 -7.18
C ALA A 372 -3.55 -2.40 -6.52
N ASP A 373 -3.75 -1.85 -5.34
CA ASP A 373 -5.03 -1.87 -4.63
C ASP A 373 -6.14 -1.20 -5.45
N VAL A 374 -5.88 -0.01 -6.00
CA VAL A 374 -6.83 0.72 -6.87
C VAL A 374 -7.10 -0.03 -8.16
N LEU A 375 -6.07 -0.64 -8.79
CA LEU A 375 -6.22 -1.45 -9.98
C LEU A 375 -7.18 -2.63 -9.74
N PHE A 376 -6.97 -3.39 -8.67
CA PHE A 376 -7.83 -4.52 -8.33
C PHE A 376 -9.25 -4.07 -7.92
N GLN A 377 -9.41 -2.93 -7.26
CA GLN A 377 -10.74 -2.34 -7.01
C GLN A 377 -11.47 -2.00 -8.32
N GLY A 378 -10.77 -1.43 -9.29
CA GLY A 378 -11.32 -1.16 -10.62
C GLY A 378 -11.76 -2.46 -11.32
N LEU A 379 -10.92 -3.51 -11.29
CA LEU A 379 -11.27 -4.81 -11.85
C LEU A 379 -12.50 -5.43 -11.16
N LEU A 380 -12.60 -5.34 -9.83
CA LEU A 380 -13.77 -5.80 -9.09
C LEU A 380 -15.04 -5.04 -9.48
N ALA A 381 -14.96 -3.72 -9.63
CA ALA A 381 -16.11 -2.92 -10.06
C ALA A 381 -16.65 -3.30 -11.45
N LEU A 382 -15.80 -3.84 -12.33
CA LEU A 382 -16.21 -4.34 -13.64
C LEU A 382 -16.94 -5.69 -13.56
N THR A 383 -16.79 -6.44 -12.47
CA THR A 383 -17.46 -7.72 -12.25
C THR A 383 -18.81 -7.57 -11.54
N GLU A 384 -19.05 -6.44 -10.90
CA GLU A 384 -20.33 -6.08 -10.31
C GLU A 384 -21.24 -5.56 -11.42
N SER A 385 -22.09 -6.42 -12.02
CA SER A 385 -23.12 -5.96 -12.95
C SER A 385 -24.01 -4.92 -12.25
N PRO A 386 -24.38 -3.79 -12.92
CA PRO A 386 -25.38 -2.90 -12.39
C PRO A 386 -26.70 -3.68 -12.26
N ALA A 387 -27.17 -3.86 -11.01
CA ALA A 387 -28.48 -4.41 -10.70
C ALA A 387 -29.57 -3.39 -11.04
#